data_8f0a35c80b34dbdccc437d0a29bffdf9
#
_entry.id   8f0a35c80b34dbdccc437d0a29bffdf9
#
_cell.length_a   1.000
_cell.length_b   1.000
_cell.length_c   1.000
_cell.angle_alpha   90.00
_cell.angle_beta   90.00
_cell.angle_gamma   90.00
#
_symmetry.space_group_name_H-M   'P 1'
#
loop_
_entity.id
_entity.type
_entity.pdbx_description
1 polymer ?
#
loop_
_entity_poly.entity_id
_entity_poly.type
_entity_poly.pdbx_seq_one_letter_code
_entity_poly.pdbx_strand_id
1 'polypeptide(L)'
;MIDFWALWCGPCLRLSPLVGKFSEEFKGKLKCCKLSMDGNPETAMKYQVMSIPLLLFFKDGQQVDENLGAVPESIIRPKVEVLL
;
A
#
# COMPACT_ATOMS: atom_id res chain seq x y z
N MET A 1 2.19 1.62 6.10
CA MET A 1 1.49 1.44 4.81
C MET A 1 1.80 0.07 4.23
N ILE A 2 0.79 -0.67 3.86
CA ILE A 2 0.93 -1.99 3.26
C ILE A 2 0.40 -1.95 1.83
N ASP A 3 1.21 -2.41 0.88
CA ASP A 3 0.86 -2.48 -0.54
C ASP A 3 0.59 -3.94 -0.91
N PHE A 4 -0.67 -4.29 -1.13
CA PHE A 4 -1.05 -5.60 -1.64
C PHE A 4 -0.97 -5.57 -3.17
N TRP A 5 -0.17 -6.46 -3.74
CA TRP A 5 0.15 -6.46 -5.17
C TRP A 5 0.32 -7.87 -5.70
N ALA A 6 0.45 -8.00 -7.02
CA ALA A 6 0.81 -9.26 -7.66
C ALA A 6 1.63 -8.97 -8.92
N LEU A 7 2.48 -9.90 -9.29
CA LEU A 7 3.35 -9.76 -10.45
C LEU A 7 2.56 -9.67 -11.76
N TRP A 8 1.41 -10.33 -11.81
CA TRP A 8 0.51 -10.32 -12.98
C TRP A 8 -0.39 -9.08 -13.06
N CYS A 9 -0.33 -8.22 -12.10
CA CYS A 9 -1.20 -7.04 -12.00
C CYS A 9 -0.49 -5.82 -12.58
N GLY A 10 -0.88 -5.39 -13.78
CA GLY A 10 -0.31 -4.22 -14.44
C GLY A 10 -0.42 -2.93 -13.62
N PRO A 11 -1.62 -2.57 -13.11
CA PRO A 11 -1.78 -1.40 -12.26
C PRO A 11 -0.90 -1.43 -11.00
N CYS A 12 -0.69 -2.62 -10.41
CA CYS A 12 0.20 -2.77 -9.26
C CYS A 12 1.63 -2.40 -9.60
N LEU A 13 2.10 -2.83 -10.78
CA LEU A 13 3.45 -2.53 -11.24
C LEU A 13 3.62 -1.04 -11.53
N ARG A 14 2.58 -0.37 -12.02
CA ARG A 14 2.61 1.07 -12.24
C ARG A 14 2.67 1.85 -10.93
N LEU A 15 2.04 1.35 -9.88
CA LEU A 15 2.04 1.99 -8.57
C LEU A 15 3.34 1.76 -7.80
N SER A 16 4.06 0.70 -8.10
CA SER A 16 5.26 0.30 -7.36
C SER A 16 6.32 1.40 -7.25
N PRO A 17 6.64 2.17 -8.31
CA PRO A 17 7.62 3.26 -8.19
C PRO A 17 7.20 4.32 -7.16
N LEU A 18 5.91 4.61 -7.06
CA LEU A 18 5.40 5.58 -6.10
C LEU A 18 5.55 5.08 -4.66
N VAL A 19 5.27 3.80 -4.42
CA VAL A 19 5.48 3.19 -3.11
C VAL A 19 6.95 3.24 -2.73
N GLY A 20 7.84 2.95 -3.66
CA GLY A 20 9.28 3.06 -3.45
C GLY A 20 9.71 4.48 -3.13
N LYS A 21 9.15 5.47 -3.82
CA LYS A 21 9.42 6.88 -3.58
C LYS A 21 9.02 7.28 -2.15
N PHE A 22 7.84 6.90 -1.69
CA PHE A 22 7.39 7.18 -0.34
C PHE A 22 8.26 6.48 0.70
N SER A 23 8.68 5.26 0.43
CA SER A 23 9.57 4.51 1.32
C SER A 23 10.89 5.25 1.55
N GLU A 24 11.45 5.84 0.50
CA GLU A 24 12.69 6.61 0.59
C GLU A 24 12.45 8.00 1.22
N GLU A 25 11.42 8.70 0.77
CA GLU A 25 11.11 10.05 1.22
C GLU A 25 10.83 10.12 2.72
N PHE A 26 10.09 9.13 3.23
CA PHE A 26 9.68 9.09 4.64
C PHE A 26 10.42 8.04 5.45
N LYS A 27 11.63 7.71 5.03
CA LYS A 27 12.48 6.75 5.74
C LYS A 27 12.66 7.15 7.19
N GLY A 28 12.41 6.21 8.10
CA GLY A 28 12.46 6.47 9.53
C GLY A 28 11.18 7.05 10.13
N LYS A 29 10.23 7.48 9.29
CA LYS A 29 8.95 8.05 9.73
C LYS A 29 7.77 7.20 9.31
N LEU A 30 7.86 6.55 8.15
CA LEU A 30 6.80 5.71 7.59
C LEU A 30 7.38 4.35 7.24
N LYS A 31 6.77 3.30 7.77
CA LYS A 31 7.15 1.94 7.39
C LYS A 31 6.29 1.50 6.21
N CYS A 32 6.95 1.13 5.12
CA CYS A 32 6.28 0.63 3.92
C CYS A 32 6.58 -0.85 3.74
N CYS A 33 5.53 -1.64 3.52
CA CYS A 33 5.64 -3.07 3.27
C CYS A 33 4.91 -3.41 1.99
N LYS A 34 5.44 -4.38 1.23
CA LYS A 34 4.77 -4.92 0.05
C LYS A 34 4.43 -6.38 0.32
N LEU A 35 3.18 -6.75 0.08
CA LEU A 35 2.72 -8.12 0.27
C LEU A 35 2.17 -8.66 -1.04
N SER A 36 2.83 -9.69 -1.58
CA SER A 36 2.36 -10.38 -2.77
C SER A 36 1.13 -11.22 -2.44
N MET A 37 0.08 -11.08 -3.25
CA MET A 37 -1.13 -11.88 -3.11
C MET A 37 -0.83 -13.37 -3.30
N ASP A 38 0.06 -13.69 -4.22
CA ASP A 38 0.41 -15.07 -4.53
C ASP A 38 1.23 -15.73 -3.43
N GLY A 39 2.11 -14.94 -2.78
CA GLY A 39 2.97 -15.44 -1.71
C GLY A 39 2.33 -15.40 -0.33
N ASN A 40 1.23 -14.65 -0.16
CA ASN A 40 0.62 -14.43 1.14
C ASN A 40 -0.91 -14.48 1.09
N PRO A 41 -1.50 -15.60 0.61
CA PRO A 41 -2.95 -15.69 0.45
C PRO A 41 -3.71 -15.59 1.78
N GLU A 42 -3.15 -16.12 2.84
CA GLU A 42 -3.80 -16.09 4.17
C GLU A 42 -3.87 -14.67 4.72
N THR A 43 -2.80 -13.90 4.55
CA THR A 43 -2.77 -12.51 4.98
C THR A 43 -3.77 -11.68 4.19
N ALA A 44 -3.84 -11.92 2.88
CA ALA A 44 -4.79 -11.24 2.02
C ALA A 44 -6.24 -11.51 2.46
N MET A 45 -6.54 -12.76 2.83
CA MET A 45 -7.86 -13.13 3.33
C MET A 45 -8.16 -12.44 4.65
N LYS A 46 -7.17 -12.37 5.54
CA LYS A 46 -7.32 -11.72 6.84
C LYS A 46 -7.76 -10.27 6.70
N TYR A 47 -7.21 -9.56 5.72
CA TYR A 47 -7.56 -8.16 5.47
C TYR A 47 -8.68 -8.00 4.43
N GLN A 48 -9.29 -9.10 4.00
CA GLN A 48 -10.40 -9.11 3.05
C GLN A 48 -10.04 -8.41 1.75
N VAL A 49 -8.84 -8.66 1.24
CA VAL A 49 -8.37 -8.06 -0.01
C VAL A 49 -9.02 -8.76 -1.19
N MET A 50 -9.89 -8.04 -1.90
CA MET A 50 -10.64 -8.58 -3.04
C MET A 50 -10.14 -8.05 -4.38
N SER A 51 -9.47 -6.91 -4.38
CA SER A 51 -8.93 -6.28 -5.59
C SER A 51 -7.60 -5.63 -5.27
N ILE A 52 -6.72 -5.54 -6.27
CA ILE A 52 -5.38 -4.96 -6.13
C ILE A 52 -5.12 -3.99 -7.28
N PRO A 53 -4.22 -2.99 -7.13
CA PRO A 53 -3.43 -2.71 -5.93
C PRO A 53 -4.29 -2.15 -4.81
N LEU A 54 -4.01 -2.56 -3.59
CA LEU A 54 -4.68 -2.04 -2.40
C LEU A 54 -3.63 -1.55 -1.42
N LEU A 55 -3.72 -0.28 -1.04
CA LEU A 55 -2.88 0.31 0.00
C LEU A 55 -3.69 0.41 1.28
N LEU A 56 -3.16 -0.15 2.36
CA LEU A 56 -3.73 0.00 3.69
C LEU A 56 -2.84 0.90 4.52
N PHE A 57 -3.45 1.85 5.20
CA PHE A 57 -2.74 2.83 6.02
C PHE A 57 -3.01 2.57 7.50
N PHE A 58 -1.94 2.41 8.27
CA PHE A 58 -2.02 2.11 9.70
C PHE A 58 -1.37 3.21 10.52
N LYS A 59 -1.99 3.52 11.66
CA LYS A 59 -1.41 4.42 12.66
C LYS A 59 -1.68 3.84 14.03
N ASP A 60 -0.62 3.72 14.84
CA ASP A 60 -0.71 3.18 16.20
C ASP A 60 -1.36 1.80 16.25
N GLY A 61 -1.03 0.95 15.27
CA GLY A 61 -1.52 -0.41 15.19
C GLY A 61 -2.93 -0.57 14.63
N GLN A 62 -3.58 0.52 14.22
CA GLN A 62 -4.94 0.48 13.69
C GLN A 62 -4.99 0.95 12.25
N GLN A 63 -5.81 0.28 11.43
CA GLN A 63 -6.05 0.73 10.07
C GLN A 63 -6.92 1.99 10.10
N VAL A 64 -6.40 3.08 9.53
CA VAL A 64 -7.08 4.37 9.53
C VAL A 64 -7.59 4.79 8.15
N ASP A 65 -7.07 4.19 7.08
CA ASP A 65 -7.49 4.53 5.72
C ASP A 65 -7.10 3.42 4.75
N GLU A 66 -7.62 3.49 3.54
CA GLU A 66 -7.26 2.58 2.46
C GLU A 66 -7.34 3.30 1.12
N ASN A 67 -6.68 2.74 0.10
CA ASN A 67 -6.78 3.24 -1.26
C ASN A 67 -6.76 2.07 -2.22
N LEU A 68 -7.79 1.94 -3.04
CA LEU A 68 -7.91 0.90 -4.05
C LEU A 68 -7.58 1.47 -5.43
N GLY A 69 -6.69 0.80 -6.15
CA GLY A 69 -6.34 1.15 -7.51
C GLY A 69 -5.07 1.98 -7.63
N ALA A 70 -4.56 2.08 -8.87
CA ALA A 70 -3.37 2.86 -9.19
C ALA A 70 -3.77 4.32 -9.42
N VAL A 71 -3.87 5.08 -8.33
CA VAL A 71 -4.25 6.49 -8.37
C VAL A 71 -3.02 7.40 -8.35
N PRO A 72 -3.17 8.68 -8.76
CA PRO A 72 -2.06 9.63 -8.74
C PRO A 72 -1.52 9.88 -7.35
N GLU A 73 -0.26 10.32 -7.29
CA GLU A 73 0.41 10.68 -6.03
C GLU A 73 -0.41 11.71 -5.24
N SER A 74 -1.07 12.64 -5.91
CA SER A 74 -1.86 13.70 -5.26
C SER A 74 -3.00 13.15 -4.40
N ILE A 75 -3.47 11.93 -4.68
CA ILE A 75 -4.51 11.28 -3.90
C ILE A 75 -3.91 10.52 -2.70
N ILE A 76 -2.75 9.91 -2.90
CA ILE A 76 -2.12 9.08 -1.87
C ILE A 76 -1.33 9.89 -0.85
N ARG A 77 -0.62 10.93 -1.30
CA ARG A 77 0.25 11.73 -0.43
C ARG A 77 -0.47 12.30 0.80
N PRO A 78 -1.66 12.91 0.70
CA PRO A 78 -2.36 13.39 1.90
C PRO A 78 -2.65 12.30 2.91
N LYS A 79 -2.96 11.08 2.44
CA LYS A 79 -3.23 9.94 3.31
C LYS A 79 -1.98 9.49 4.06
N VAL A 80 -0.82 9.58 3.41
CA VAL A 80 0.47 9.26 4.04
C VAL A 80 0.83 10.33 5.07
N GLU A 81 0.63 11.60 4.73
CA GLU A 81 1.01 12.72 5.61
C GLU A 81 0.24 12.70 6.92
N VAL A 82 -0.99 12.22 6.92
CA VAL A 82 -1.79 12.08 8.16
C VAL A 82 -1.15 11.08 9.12
N LEU A 83 -0.35 10.13 8.61
CA LEU A 83 0.29 9.11 9.43
C LEU A 83 1.56 9.62 10.13
N LEU A 84 2.11 10.73 9.70
CA LEU A 84 3.38 11.29 10.22
C LEU A 84 3.15 12.14 11.52
#